data_8dee8f8453b3b92e1fb021ebda216baa
#
_entry.id   8dee8f8453b3b92e1fb021ebda216baa
#
_cell.length_a   1.000
_cell.length_b   1.000
_cell.length_c   1.000
_cell.angle_alpha   90.00
_cell.angle_beta   90.00
_cell.angle_gamma   90.00
#
_symmetry.space_group_name_H-M   'P 1'
#
loop_
_entity.id
_entity.type
_entity.pdbx_description
1 polymer ?
#
loop_
_entity_poly.entity_id
_entity_poly.type
_entity_poly.pdbx_seq_one_letter_code
_entity_poly.pdbx_strand_id
1 'polypeptide(L)'
;MQKVKITGLEVIAHHGVLAEEKVNAQPFVFDATIDCDFSAAALNDDLNLTVNYAEACQALTDFCKVNCFNLIETLACRSARLLLEKFPIANRAEVTVHKPEAPIGLPFKDVSVTAAAERNKALLSLGSSAGDRKQTLDGALSALDGVDGVKILKVSKYIETEPYGGAAKNMFLNCAAVAECLISPRRLLEEIHKIEKSFGRVRAVRWGDRTLDIDIVFFGDKAIAEEGLCVPHPDYLNRPFVLVPLKEIAPDFVCPKTFKRIADM
;
A
#
# COMPACT_ATOMS: atom_id res chain seq x y z
N MET A 1 -10.80 13.92 -11.75
CA MET A 1 -9.37 13.67 -11.57
C MET A 1 -8.71 13.79 -12.94
N GLN A 2 -7.65 14.57 -13.06
CA GLN A 2 -6.94 14.80 -14.32
C GLN A 2 -5.91 13.68 -14.55
N LYS A 3 -5.46 13.53 -15.80
CA LYS A 3 -4.63 12.39 -16.20
C LYS A 3 -3.50 12.81 -17.13
N VAL A 4 -2.29 12.37 -16.83
CA VAL A 4 -1.16 12.36 -17.77
C VAL A 4 -1.12 10.97 -18.41
N LYS A 5 -1.06 10.90 -19.74
CA LYS A 5 -1.01 9.62 -20.49
C LYS A 5 0.26 9.53 -21.31
N ILE A 6 0.87 8.36 -21.27
CA ILE A 6 1.98 7.94 -22.11
C ILE A 6 1.45 6.77 -22.93
N THR A 7 1.67 6.77 -24.23
CA THR A 7 1.20 5.70 -25.13
C THR A 7 2.32 5.27 -26.05
N GLY A 8 2.55 3.98 -26.15
CA GLY A 8 3.50 3.38 -27.08
C GLY A 8 4.96 3.62 -26.75
N LEU A 9 5.34 3.75 -25.47
CA LEU A 9 6.75 3.84 -25.07
C LEU A 9 7.43 2.48 -25.28
N GLU A 10 8.26 2.36 -26.30
CA GLU A 10 8.99 1.14 -26.63
C GLU A 10 10.32 1.06 -25.86
N VAL A 11 10.59 -0.10 -25.28
CA VAL A 11 11.83 -0.41 -24.54
C VAL A 11 12.32 -1.80 -24.93
N ILE A 12 13.55 -1.91 -25.37
CA ILE A 12 14.21 -3.20 -25.65
C ILE A 12 14.80 -3.73 -24.34
N ALA A 13 14.38 -4.92 -23.90
CA ALA A 13 14.75 -5.51 -22.61
C ALA A 13 14.65 -7.04 -22.60
N HIS A 14 14.98 -7.64 -21.43
CA HIS A 14 15.09 -9.09 -21.23
C HIS A 14 14.12 -9.55 -20.14
N HIS A 15 12.87 -9.86 -20.49
CA HIS A 15 11.89 -10.41 -19.56
C HIS A 15 11.20 -11.63 -20.16
N GLY A 16 11.01 -12.67 -19.36
CA GLY A 16 10.30 -13.88 -19.74
C GLY A 16 10.72 -15.09 -18.92
N VAL A 17 9.96 -16.17 -19.06
CA VAL A 17 10.20 -17.44 -18.36
C VAL A 17 11.29 -18.27 -19.03
N LEU A 18 11.39 -18.20 -20.36
CA LEU A 18 12.33 -19.00 -21.12
C LEU A 18 13.76 -18.46 -20.96
N ALA A 19 14.73 -19.37 -20.96
CA ALA A 19 16.15 -19.00 -20.85
C ALA A 19 16.59 -18.08 -22.01
N GLU A 20 16.06 -18.29 -23.20
CA GLU A 20 16.35 -17.49 -24.38
C GLU A 20 15.88 -16.04 -24.25
N GLU A 21 14.75 -15.78 -23.58
CA GLU A 21 14.21 -14.44 -23.35
C GLU A 21 15.07 -13.62 -22.37
N LYS A 22 15.88 -14.30 -21.56
CA LYS A 22 16.82 -13.66 -20.62
C LYS A 22 18.13 -13.27 -21.28
N VAL A 23 18.41 -13.79 -22.47
CA VAL A 23 19.65 -13.55 -23.23
C VAL A 23 19.34 -12.67 -24.46
N ASN A 24 18.24 -12.95 -25.15
CA ASN A 24 17.84 -12.22 -26.34
C ASN A 24 16.88 -11.11 -25.95
N ALA A 25 17.28 -9.88 -26.23
CA ALA A 25 16.43 -8.71 -26.00
C ALA A 25 15.25 -8.69 -26.97
N GLN A 26 14.10 -8.24 -26.52
CA GLN A 26 12.89 -8.09 -27.31
C GLN A 26 12.16 -6.80 -26.95
N PRO A 27 11.27 -6.26 -27.82
CA PRO A 27 10.52 -5.07 -27.53
C PRO A 27 9.43 -5.32 -26.47
N PHE A 28 9.33 -4.38 -25.52
CA PHE A 28 8.21 -4.20 -24.59
C PHE A 28 7.65 -2.82 -24.84
N VAL A 29 6.33 -2.69 -24.93
CA VAL A 29 5.67 -1.40 -25.14
C VAL A 29 4.85 -1.06 -23.92
N PHE A 30 5.00 0.16 -23.41
CA PHE A 30 4.29 0.64 -22.23
C PHE A 30 3.25 1.69 -22.61
N ASP A 31 2.03 1.47 -22.15
CA ASP A 31 1.02 2.51 -22.01
C ASP A 31 0.86 2.80 -20.50
N ALA A 32 0.93 4.08 -20.13
CA ALA A 32 0.75 4.48 -18.74
C ALA A 32 -0.27 5.61 -18.61
N THR A 33 -1.10 5.53 -17.57
CA THR A 33 -2.02 6.60 -17.18
C THR A 33 -1.74 6.95 -15.72
N ILE A 34 -1.43 8.21 -15.45
CA ILE A 34 -1.09 8.72 -14.12
C ILE A 34 -2.15 9.75 -13.73
N ASP A 35 -2.91 9.43 -12.67
CA ASP A 35 -3.95 10.29 -12.12
C ASP A 35 -3.32 11.25 -11.10
N CYS A 36 -3.42 12.55 -11.34
CA CYS A 36 -2.92 13.60 -10.46
C CYS A 36 -3.79 14.85 -10.55
N ASP A 37 -3.68 15.75 -9.58
CA ASP A 37 -4.29 17.09 -9.69
C ASP A 37 -3.22 18.07 -10.18
N PHE A 38 -3.32 18.47 -11.45
CA PHE A 38 -2.44 19.46 -12.04
C PHE A 38 -3.11 20.84 -12.24
N SER A 39 -4.18 21.13 -11.50
CA SER A 39 -4.89 22.42 -11.61
C SER A 39 -3.97 23.61 -11.33
N ALA A 40 -3.12 23.50 -10.30
CA ALA A 40 -2.13 24.52 -9.97
C ALA A 40 -1.05 24.68 -11.04
N ALA A 41 -0.60 23.55 -11.63
CA ALA A 41 0.37 23.58 -12.72
C ALA A 41 -0.19 24.30 -13.94
N ALA A 42 -1.45 23.97 -14.32
CA ALA A 42 -2.11 24.62 -15.45
C ALA A 42 -2.38 26.12 -15.23
N LEU A 43 -2.63 26.53 -13.98
CA LEU A 43 -2.85 27.94 -13.65
C LEU A 43 -1.56 28.77 -13.70
N ASN A 44 -0.44 28.17 -13.25
CA ASN A 44 0.84 28.89 -13.10
C ASN A 44 1.84 28.59 -14.24
N ASP A 45 1.51 27.68 -15.16
CA ASP A 45 2.39 27.17 -16.20
C ASP A 45 3.72 26.64 -15.62
N ASP A 46 3.63 25.88 -14.49
CA ASP A 46 4.79 25.41 -13.74
C ASP A 46 4.87 23.88 -13.74
N LEU A 47 5.94 23.36 -14.38
CA LEU A 47 6.21 21.91 -14.47
C LEU A 47 6.43 21.24 -13.11
N ASN A 48 6.92 21.97 -12.10
CA ASN A 48 7.16 21.42 -10.77
C ASN A 48 5.87 21.03 -10.02
N LEU A 49 4.72 21.49 -10.49
CA LEU A 49 3.41 21.24 -9.90
C LEU A 49 2.63 20.12 -10.62
N THR A 50 3.29 19.36 -11.48
CA THR A 50 2.67 18.23 -12.22
C THR A 50 3.61 17.06 -12.38
N VAL A 51 3.15 16.02 -13.09
CA VAL A 51 3.98 14.89 -13.48
C VAL A 51 4.77 15.25 -14.74
N ASN A 52 6.10 15.28 -14.62
CA ASN A 52 6.98 15.38 -15.77
C ASN A 52 6.98 14.05 -16.53
N TYR A 53 6.27 14.01 -17.65
CA TYR A 53 6.13 12.78 -18.46
C TYR A 53 7.46 12.32 -19.06
N ALA A 54 8.42 13.21 -19.33
CA ALA A 54 9.74 12.80 -19.80
C ALA A 54 10.50 12.01 -18.72
N GLU A 55 10.42 12.46 -17.47
CA GLU A 55 10.98 11.72 -16.34
C GLU A 55 10.23 10.41 -16.06
N ALA A 56 8.92 10.37 -16.31
CA ALA A 56 8.14 9.14 -16.19
C ALA A 56 8.57 8.11 -17.25
N CYS A 57 8.71 8.52 -18.52
CA CYS A 57 9.24 7.68 -19.59
C CYS A 57 10.64 7.16 -19.28
N GLN A 58 11.53 8.04 -18.81
CA GLN A 58 12.90 7.64 -18.44
C GLN A 58 12.88 6.62 -17.30
N ALA A 59 12.08 6.85 -16.26
CA ALA A 59 11.97 5.92 -15.12
C ALA A 59 11.48 4.53 -15.55
N LEU A 60 10.45 4.47 -16.40
CA LEU A 60 9.94 3.20 -16.94
C LEU A 60 11.02 2.51 -17.79
N THR A 61 11.73 3.25 -18.63
CA THR A 61 12.80 2.73 -19.49
C THR A 61 13.93 2.13 -18.64
N ASP A 62 14.43 2.88 -17.67
CA ASP A 62 15.55 2.45 -16.82
C ASP A 62 15.15 1.24 -15.99
N PHE A 63 13.94 1.27 -15.40
CA PHE A 63 13.41 0.16 -14.60
C PHE A 63 13.28 -1.11 -15.42
N CYS A 64 12.75 -1.03 -16.64
CA CYS A 64 12.62 -2.14 -17.57
C CYS A 64 13.98 -2.73 -17.96
N LYS A 65 14.98 -1.90 -18.25
CA LYS A 65 16.33 -2.33 -18.68
C LYS A 65 17.18 -2.92 -17.56
N VAL A 66 17.07 -2.39 -16.34
CA VAL A 66 17.89 -2.83 -15.19
C VAL A 66 17.41 -4.16 -14.61
N ASN A 67 16.11 -4.47 -14.75
CA ASN A 67 15.53 -5.67 -14.17
C ASN A 67 15.34 -6.77 -15.23
N CYS A 68 15.21 -8.01 -14.73
CA CYS A 68 14.83 -9.17 -15.54
C CYS A 68 13.76 -9.98 -14.79
N PHE A 69 12.50 -9.81 -15.18
CA PHE A 69 11.36 -10.52 -14.54
C PHE A 69 10.93 -11.71 -15.40
N ASN A 70 10.47 -12.77 -14.74
CA ASN A 70 9.87 -13.91 -15.44
C ASN A 70 8.49 -13.55 -16.04
N LEU A 71 7.73 -12.71 -15.35
CA LEU A 71 6.35 -12.40 -15.68
C LEU A 71 6.18 -10.92 -16.05
N ILE A 72 5.45 -10.62 -17.12
CA ILE A 72 5.08 -9.25 -17.48
C ILE A 72 4.09 -8.65 -16.47
N GLU A 73 3.34 -9.48 -15.72
CA GLU A 73 2.53 -9.07 -14.58
C GLU A 73 3.38 -8.40 -13.50
N THR A 74 4.53 -8.98 -13.20
CA THR A 74 5.48 -8.39 -12.23
C THR A 74 6.02 -7.05 -12.74
N LEU A 75 6.37 -6.99 -14.02
CA LEU A 75 6.84 -5.76 -14.66
C LEU A 75 5.76 -4.68 -14.60
N ALA A 76 4.51 -4.98 -14.99
CA ALA A 76 3.40 -4.04 -14.97
C ALA A 76 3.09 -3.52 -13.55
N CYS A 77 2.95 -4.43 -12.57
CA CYS A 77 2.65 -4.07 -11.17
C CYS A 77 3.74 -3.16 -10.57
N ARG A 78 5.01 -3.51 -10.78
CA ARG A 78 6.14 -2.74 -10.23
C ARG A 78 6.32 -1.41 -10.95
N SER A 79 6.07 -1.35 -12.26
CA SER A 79 6.10 -0.11 -13.03
C SER A 79 5.02 0.88 -12.57
N ALA A 80 3.79 0.42 -12.31
CA ALA A 80 2.73 1.27 -11.78
C ALA A 80 3.10 1.84 -10.41
N ARG A 81 3.69 1.03 -9.54
CA ARG A 81 4.16 1.48 -8.22
C ARG A 81 5.34 2.45 -8.31
N LEU A 82 6.31 2.18 -9.18
CA LEU A 82 7.46 3.07 -9.43
C LEU A 82 7.00 4.48 -9.79
N LEU A 83 5.97 4.63 -10.62
CA LEU A 83 5.43 5.95 -10.99
C LEU A 83 4.86 6.69 -9.77
N LEU A 84 4.18 5.99 -8.85
CA LEU A 84 3.70 6.61 -7.61
C LEU A 84 4.85 6.99 -6.67
N GLU A 85 5.86 6.14 -6.53
CA GLU A 85 7.04 6.41 -5.69
C GLU A 85 7.80 7.65 -6.20
N LYS A 86 7.96 7.75 -7.53
CA LYS A 86 8.66 8.87 -8.16
C LYS A 86 7.87 10.18 -8.12
N PHE A 87 6.55 10.12 -8.24
CA PHE A 87 5.68 11.30 -8.31
C PHE A 87 4.71 11.35 -7.12
N PRO A 88 5.07 12.04 -6.01
CA PRO A 88 4.21 12.14 -4.82
C PRO A 88 2.85 12.80 -5.09
N ILE A 89 2.73 13.64 -6.13
CA ILE A 89 1.48 14.27 -6.57
C ILE A 89 0.50 13.25 -7.20
N ALA A 90 1.00 12.09 -7.65
CA ALA A 90 0.17 11.07 -8.27
C ALA A 90 -0.58 10.24 -7.21
N ASN A 91 -1.89 10.06 -7.43
CA ASN A 91 -2.76 9.28 -6.55
C ASN A 91 -2.99 7.85 -7.06
N ARG A 92 -2.95 7.65 -8.38
CA ARG A 92 -3.09 6.36 -9.04
C ARG A 92 -2.23 6.33 -10.29
N ALA A 93 -1.59 5.21 -10.54
CA ALA A 93 -0.93 4.91 -11.80
C ALA A 93 -1.42 3.57 -12.33
N GLU A 94 -1.75 3.52 -13.63
CA GLU A 94 -2.10 2.31 -14.36
C GLU A 94 -1.10 2.14 -15.49
N VAL A 95 -0.53 0.94 -15.60
CA VAL A 95 0.47 0.60 -16.61
C VAL A 95 0.04 -0.67 -17.34
N THR A 96 -0.02 -0.59 -18.66
CA THR A 96 -0.15 -1.75 -19.54
C THR A 96 1.22 -2.04 -20.15
N VAL A 97 1.68 -3.27 -20.00
CA VAL A 97 2.89 -3.77 -20.63
C VAL A 97 2.49 -4.73 -21.74
N HIS A 98 2.87 -4.39 -22.96
CA HIS A 98 2.68 -5.20 -24.17
C HIS A 98 3.96 -5.98 -24.48
N LYS A 99 3.80 -7.20 -24.97
CA LYS A 99 4.86 -8.10 -25.40
C LYS A 99 4.54 -8.65 -26.80
N PRO A 100 4.75 -7.83 -27.86
CA PRO A 100 4.35 -8.19 -29.22
C PRO A 100 5.08 -9.40 -29.79
N GLU A 101 6.29 -9.69 -29.30
CA GLU A 101 7.12 -10.82 -29.73
C GLU A 101 7.11 -11.98 -28.71
N ALA A 102 6.00 -12.18 -27.99
CA ALA A 102 5.89 -13.28 -27.05
C ALA A 102 6.04 -14.65 -27.75
N PRO A 103 6.85 -15.60 -27.22
CA PRO A 103 7.15 -16.88 -27.88
C PRO A 103 5.99 -17.90 -27.76
N ILE A 104 4.84 -17.61 -28.37
CA ILE A 104 3.61 -18.42 -28.25
C ILE A 104 3.56 -19.56 -29.28
N GLY A 105 4.24 -19.45 -30.41
CA GLY A 105 4.22 -20.45 -31.48
C GLY A 105 2.92 -20.50 -32.28
N LEU A 106 2.02 -19.53 -32.09
CA LEU A 106 0.77 -19.36 -32.79
C LEU A 106 0.66 -17.94 -33.36
N PRO A 107 -0.07 -17.69 -34.46
CA PRO A 107 -0.33 -16.34 -34.92
C PRO A 107 -1.12 -15.53 -33.89
N PHE A 108 -0.57 -14.40 -33.45
CA PHE A 108 -1.23 -13.45 -32.56
C PHE A 108 -0.79 -12.02 -32.92
N LYS A 109 -1.45 -11.03 -32.39
CA LYS A 109 -1.12 -9.62 -32.64
C LYS A 109 -0.32 -9.04 -31.48
N ASP A 110 -0.75 -9.33 -30.27
CA ASP A 110 -0.15 -8.78 -29.04
C ASP A 110 -0.57 -9.60 -27.82
N VAL A 111 0.27 -9.60 -26.79
CA VAL A 111 -0.08 -10.05 -25.44
C VAL A 111 0.24 -8.92 -24.50
N SER A 112 -0.71 -8.54 -23.66
CA SER A 112 -0.53 -7.45 -22.72
C SER A 112 -1.11 -7.75 -21.34
N VAL A 113 -0.55 -7.09 -20.34
CA VAL A 113 -1.04 -7.10 -18.95
C VAL A 113 -1.17 -5.68 -18.47
N THR A 114 -2.33 -5.36 -17.90
CA THR A 114 -2.58 -4.07 -17.25
C THR A 114 -2.59 -4.25 -15.73
N ALA A 115 -1.84 -3.41 -15.03
CA ALA A 115 -1.82 -3.32 -13.58
C ALA A 115 -1.97 -1.89 -13.12
N ALA A 116 -2.58 -1.70 -11.94
CA ALA A 116 -2.71 -0.39 -11.32
C ALA A 116 -2.20 -0.42 -9.88
N ALA A 117 -1.63 0.71 -9.46
CA ALA A 117 -1.30 1.00 -8.09
C ALA A 117 -2.03 2.28 -7.64
N GLU A 118 -2.38 2.35 -6.36
CA GLU A 118 -3.07 3.48 -5.75
C GLU A 118 -2.35 3.89 -4.47
N ARG A 119 -2.27 5.20 -4.22
CA ARG A 119 -1.78 5.77 -2.98
C ARG A 119 -2.93 5.87 -1.99
N ASN A 120 -2.91 5.03 -0.98
CA ASN A 120 -3.95 5.00 0.05
C ASN A 120 -3.35 5.35 1.42
N LYS A 121 -4.18 5.90 2.31
CA LYS A 121 -3.84 6.04 3.73
C LYS A 121 -4.50 4.90 4.50
N ALA A 122 -3.70 4.07 5.17
CA ALA A 122 -4.19 3.10 6.13
C ALA A 122 -4.13 3.73 7.54
N LEU A 123 -5.20 3.58 8.31
CA LEU A 123 -5.24 3.91 9.73
C LEU A 123 -5.17 2.60 10.50
N LEU A 124 -4.12 2.46 11.29
CA LEU A 124 -3.80 1.25 12.02
C LEU A 124 -3.96 1.47 13.52
N SER A 125 -4.43 0.44 14.23
CA SER A 125 -4.39 0.37 15.68
C SER A 125 -3.39 -0.69 16.10
N LEU A 126 -2.51 -0.36 17.04
CA LEU A 126 -1.50 -1.28 17.56
C LEU A 126 -1.68 -1.41 19.08
N GLY A 127 -1.62 -2.64 19.59
CA GLY A 127 -1.75 -2.94 21.02
C GLY A 127 -0.78 -4.03 21.48
N SER A 128 -0.31 -3.91 22.72
CA SER A 128 0.53 -4.92 23.40
C SER A 128 0.18 -5.00 24.88
N SER A 129 0.11 -6.22 25.45
CA SER A 129 -0.15 -6.47 26.89
C SER A 129 0.89 -7.35 27.56
N ALA A 130 1.91 -7.83 26.83
CA ALA A 130 2.92 -8.74 27.36
C ALA A 130 4.35 -8.24 27.08
N GLY A 131 5.26 -8.53 28.00
CA GLY A 131 6.69 -8.16 27.88
C GLY A 131 6.94 -6.65 27.97
N ASP A 132 7.99 -6.18 27.29
CA ASP A 132 8.25 -4.75 27.09
C ASP A 132 7.32 -4.22 26.00
N ARG A 133 6.13 -3.79 26.42
CA ARG A 133 5.05 -3.33 25.56
C ARG A 133 5.48 -2.17 24.65
N LYS A 134 6.25 -1.21 25.21
CA LYS A 134 6.70 -0.04 24.45
C LYS A 134 7.71 -0.44 23.38
N GLN A 135 8.71 -1.22 23.73
CA GLN A 135 9.72 -1.71 22.79
C GLN A 135 9.06 -2.56 21.68
N THR A 136 8.05 -3.35 22.03
CA THR A 136 7.28 -4.15 21.07
C THR A 136 6.56 -3.27 20.06
N LEU A 137 5.86 -2.22 20.52
CA LEU A 137 5.13 -1.30 19.63
C LEU A 137 6.09 -0.47 18.77
N ASP A 138 7.19 0.04 19.32
CA ASP A 138 8.21 0.78 18.56
C ASP A 138 8.84 -0.13 17.48
N GLY A 139 9.14 -1.37 17.82
CA GLY A 139 9.67 -2.36 16.88
C GLY A 139 8.66 -2.73 15.77
N ALA A 140 7.38 -2.86 16.12
CA ALA A 140 6.31 -3.14 15.17
C ALA A 140 6.11 -1.98 14.18
N LEU A 141 6.14 -0.73 14.65
CA LEU A 141 6.07 0.47 13.81
C LEU A 141 7.27 0.54 12.85
N SER A 142 8.47 0.26 13.34
CA SER A 142 9.67 0.18 12.51
C SER A 142 9.59 -0.94 11.47
N ALA A 143 9.06 -2.11 11.85
CA ALA A 143 8.86 -3.21 10.91
C ALA A 143 7.82 -2.89 9.83
N LEU A 144 6.72 -2.19 10.18
CA LEU A 144 5.74 -1.71 9.23
C LEU A 144 6.33 -0.68 8.26
N ASP A 145 7.14 0.27 8.74
CA ASP A 145 7.81 1.27 7.90
C ASP A 145 8.86 0.65 6.98
N GLY A 146 9.37 -0.53 7.32
CA GLY A 146 10.27 -1.33 6.49
C GLY A 146 9.58 -2.21 5.43
N VAL A 147 8.24 -2.27 5.43
CA VAL A 147 7.50 -3.03 4.40
C VAL A 147 7.53 -2.27 3.08
N ASP A 148 7.95 -2.95 2.03
CA ASP A 148 7.99 -2.40 0.69
C ASP A 148 6.59 -1.92 0.21
N GLY A 149 6.47 -0.61 -0.05
CA GLY A 149 5.21 0.06 -0.40
C GLY A 149 4.36 0.51 0.79
N VAL A 150 4.93 0.54 2.00
CA VAL A 150 4.30 1.10 3.21
C VAL A 150 5.23 2.14 3.82
N LYS A 151 4.69 3.28 4.24
CA LYS A 151 5.43 4.33 4.92
C LYS A 151 4.62 4.87 6.09
N ILE A 152 5.16 4.84 7.29
CA ILE A 152 4.52 5.44 8.47
C ILE A 152 4.63 6.96 8.38
N LEU A 153 3.50 7.64 8.40
CA LEU A 153 3.42 9.11 8.30
C LEU A 153 3.26 9.79 9.66
N LYS A 154 2.47 9.17 10.55
CA LYS A 154 2.17 9.70 11.89
C LYS A 154 1.96 8.55 12.86
N VAL A 155 2.34 8.77 14.12
CA VAL A 155 2.07 7.89 15.25
C VAL A 155 1.48 8.71 16.38
N SER A 156 0.45 8.21 17.06
CA SER A 156 -0.15 8.84 18.22
C SER A 156 0.73 8.66 19.47
N LYS A 157 0.36 9.35 20.56
CA LYS A 157 0.85 9.00 21.89
C LYS A 157 0.41 7.59 22.25
N TYR A 158 1.20 6.97 23.13
CA TYR A 158 0.82 5.72 23.77
C TYR A 158 -0.21 5.98 24.88
N ILE A 159 -1.25 5.14 24.92
CA ILE A 159 -2.24 5.16 26.00
C ILE A 159 -2.30 3.80 26.69
N GLU A 160 -2.38 3.80 28.00
CA GLU A 160 -2.58 2.58 28.79
C GLU A 160 -4.06 2.36 29.04
N THR A 161 -4.55 1.13 28.81
CA THR A 161 -5.96 0.80 28.95
C THR A 161 -6.17 -0.56 29.60
N GLU A 162 -7.30 -0.73 30.26
CA GLU A 162 -7.74 -2.03 30.74
C GLU A 162 -8.04 -2.98 29.58
N PRO A 163 -7.96 -4.30 29.83
CA PRO A 163 -8.27 -5.31 28.81
C PRO A 163 -9.75 -5.20 28.35
N TYR A 164 -9.94 -5.21 27.04
CA TYR A 164 -11.25 -5.24 26.42
C TYR A 164 -11.72 -6.70 26.25
N GLY A 165 -12.96 -7.03 26.68
CA GLY A 165 -13.56 -8.36 26.49
C GLY A 165 -13.31 -9.40 27.59
N GLY A 166 -12.60 -9.06 28.66
CA GLY A 166 -12.57 -9.79 29.96
C GLY A 166 -11.71 -11.05 30.04
N ALA A 167 -10.97 -11.45 28.97
CA ALA A 167 -10.11 -12.64 29.00
C ALA A 167 -8.64 -12.36 29.29
N ALA A 168 -8.16 -11.17 28.95
CA ALA A 168 -6.77 -10.74 29.28
C ALA A 168 -6.70 -10.24 30.72
N LYS A 169 -5.52 -10.40 31.32
CA LYS A 169 -5.26 -10.03 32.73
C LYS A 169 -4.38 -8.78 32.84
N ASN A 170 -3.63 -8.46 31.82
CA ASN A 170 -2.65 -7.38 31.84
C ASN A 170 -3.21 -6.12 31.18
N MET A 171 -2.76 -4.97 31.66
CA MET A 171 -3.01 -3.68 31.03
C MET A 171 -2.39 -3.64 29.62
N PHE A 172 -3.13 -3.10 28.67
CA PHE A 172 -2.64 -2.87 27.30
C PHE A 172 -1.97 -1.50 27.18
N LEU A 173 -0.91 -1.46 26.41
CA LEU A 173 -0.38 -0.22 25.83
C LEU A 173 -0.83 -0.17 24.38
N ASN A 174 -1.51 0.93 24.00
CA ASN A 174 -2.08 1.08 22.66
C ASN A 174 -1.57 2.36 22.00
N CYS A 175 -1.47 2.35 20.68
CA CYS A 175 -1.27 3.52 19.85
C CYS A 175 -1.98 3.36 18.50
N ALA A 176 -2.04 4.43 17.74
CA ALA A 176 -2.50 4.42 16.37
C ALA A 176 -1.41 4.93 15.43
N ALA A 177 -1.44 4.49 14.18
CA ALA A 177 -0.57 4.99 13.15
C ALA A 177 -1.35 5.32 11.86
N VAL A 178 -0.91 6.36 11.16
CA VAL A 178 -1.30 6.63 9.78
C VAL A 178 -0.16 6.18 8.88
N ALA A 179 -0.43 5.25 8.00
CA ALA A 179 0.52 4.78 7.00
C ALA A 179 0.07 5.17 5.58
N GLU A 180 0.99 5.58 4.75
CA GLU A 180 0.81 5.61 3.30
C GLU A 180 1.05 4.19 2.77
N CYS A 181 0.15 3.69 1.92
CA CYS A 181 0.23 2.36 1.35
C CYS A 181 0.08 2.40 -0.17
N LEU A 182 1.06 1.83 -0.87
CA LEU A 182 1.06 1.57 -2.32
C LEU A 182 0.77 0.08 -2.62
N ILE A 183 0.43 -0.68 -1.59
CA ILE A 183 0.05 -2.09 -1.67
C ILE A 183 -1.44 -2.25 -1.34
N SER A 184 -2.02 -3.38 -1.76
CA SER A 184 -3.43 -3.68 -1.47
C SER A 184 -3.69 -3.93 0.02
N PRO A 185 -4.93 -3.74 0.51
CA PRO A 185 -5.30 -4.05 1.89
C PRO A 185 -5.02 -5.50 2.28
N ARG A 186 -5.22 -6.45 1.35
CA ARG A 186 -4.92 -7.87 1.55
C ARG A 186 -3.43 -8.09 1.76
N ARG A 187 -2.60 -7.47 0.93
CA ARG A 187 -1.14 -7.55 1.07
C ARG A 187 -0.65 -6.92 2.36
N LEU A 188 -1.20 -5.77 2.75
CA LEU A 188 -0.89 -5.14 4.05
C LEU A 188 -1.22 -6.08 5.21
N LEU A 189 -2.38 -6.75 5.18
CA LEU A 189 -2.78 -7.72 6.21
C LEU A 189 -1.81 -8.91 6.29
N GLU A 190 -1.36 -9.41 5.16
CA GLU A 190 -0.35 -10.49 5.11
C GLU A 190 0.98 -10.07 5.77
N GLU A 191 1.44 -8.84 5.50
CA GLU A 191 2.65 -8.30 6.12
C GLU A 191 2.46 -8.07 7.63
N ILE A 192 1.30 -7.55 8.04
CA ILE A 192 0.94 -7.42 9.46
C ILE A 192 1.02 -8.78 10.16
N HIS A 193 0.45 -9.83 9.59
CA HIS A 193 0.51 -11.18 10.19
C HIS A 193 1.94 -11.72 10.31
N LYS A 194 2.83 -11.40 9.35
CA LYS A 194 4.27 -11.77 9.43
C LYS A 194 4.95 -11.02 10.57
N ILE A 195 4.68 -9.71 10.69
CA ILE A 195 5.22 -8.88 11.77
C ILE A 195 4.75 -9.41 13.12
N GLU A 196 3.44 -9.59 13.31
CA GLU A 196 2.88 -10.14 14.55
C GLU A 196 3.52 -11.49 14.94
N LYS A 197 3.70 -12.38 13.96
CA LYS A 197 4.36 -13.67 14.17
C LYS A 197 5.83 -13.50 14.60
N SER A 198 6.56 -12.55 14.03
CA SER A 198 7.97 -12.29 14.38
C SER A 198 8.12 -11.76 15.81
N PHE A 199 7.09 -11.08 16.34
CA PHE A 199 7.01 -10.65 17.75
C PHE A 199 6.40 -11.70 18.67
N GLY A 200 6.34 -12.96 18.26
CA GLY A 200 5.93 -14.09 19.11
C GLY A 200 4.43 -14.18 19.38
N ARG A 201 3.58 -13.58 18.51
CA ARG A 201 2.13 -13.72 18.63
C ARG A 201 1.72 -15.19 18.47
N VAL A 202 1.18 -15.78 19.55
CA VAL A 202 0.53 -17.09 19.54
C VAL A 202 -0.98 -16.88 19.73
N ARG A 203 -1.80 -17.34 18.79
CA ARG A 203 -3.28 -17.28 18.88
C ARG A 203 -3.80 -18.40 19.79
N ALA A 204 -3.53 -18.34 21.10
CA ALA A 204 -3.93 -19.37 22.06
C ALA A 204 -5.36 -19.18 22.58
N VAL A 205 -5.76 -17.94 22.91
CA VAL A 205 -7.05 -17.63 23.49
C VAL A 205 -7.64 -16.36 22.84
N ARG A 206 -8.92 -16.42 22.46
CA ARG A 206 -9.63 -15.23 21.96
C ARG A 206 -9.74 -14.20 23.09
N TRP A 207 -9.33 -12.94 22.86
CA TRP A 207 -9.32 -11.81 23.81
C TRP A 207 -8.30 -11.96 24.98
N GLY A 208 -7.34 -12.88 24.86
CA GLY A 208 -6.26 -13.07 25.85
C GLY A 208 -5.13 -12.04 25.70
N ASP A 209 -4.16 -12.14 26.62
CA ASP A 209 -2.93 -11.35 26.55
C ASP A 209 -2.19 -11.60 25.23
N ARG A 210 -1.65 -10.53 24.64
CA ARG A 210 -0.95 -10.56 23.34
C ARG A 210 0.34 -9.80 23.39
N THR A 211 1.38 -10.38 22.80
CA THR A 211 2.64 -9.65 22.60
C THR A 211 2.44 -8.47 21.66
N LEU A 212 1.72 -8.67 20.56
CA LEU A 212 1.43 -7.65 19.56
C LEU A 212 0.09 -7.95 18.86
N ASP A 213 -0.73 -6.92 18.66
CA ASP A 213 -1.95 -6.93 17.86
C ASP A 213 -1.97 -5.70 16.96
N ILE A 214 -2.18 -5.89 15.65
CA ILE A 214 -2.24 -4.79 14.68
C ILE A 214 -3.51 -4.95 13.85
N ASP A 215 -4.43 -4.00 13.99
CA ASP A 215 -5.68 -3.96 13.24
C ASP A 215 -5.63 -2.89 12.15
N ILE A 216 -6.07 -3.21 10.91
CA ILE A 216 -6.37 -2.23 9.87
C ILE A 216 -7.75 -1.65 10.17
N VAL A 217 -7.81 -0.42 10.70
CA VAL A 217 -9.06 0.23 11.07
C VAL A 217 -9.75 0.82 9.85
N PHE A 218 -8.99 1.56 9.03
CA PHE A 218 -9.44 2.13 7.77
C PHE A 218 -8.37 1.97 6.69
N PHE A 219 -8.81 1.97 5.42
CA PHE A 219 -7.90 1.91 4.27
C PHE A 219 -8.47 2.76 3.13
N GLY A 220 -7.97 4.00 2.99
CA GLY A 220 -8.52 4.97 2.05
C GLY A 220 -10.03 5.13 2.24
N ASP A 221 -10.74 5.19 1.15
CA ASP A 221 -12.21 5.24 1.08
C ASP A 221 -12.86 3.85 0.90
N LYS A 222 -12.08 2.77 1.10
CA LYS A 222 -12.54 1.41 0.80
C LYS A 222 -13.44 0.87 1.90
N ALA A 223 -14.51 0.21 1.48
CA ALA A 223 -15.38 -0.63 2.31
C ALA A 223 -15.23 -2.08 1.84
N ILE A 224 -14.55 -2.91 2.64
CA ILE A 224 -14.20 -4.30 2.31
C ILE A 224 -14.88 -5.23 3.31
N ALA A 225 -15.46 -6.33 2.81
CA ALA A 225 -16.05 -7.40 3.63
C ALA A 225 -15.72 -8.74 2.96
N GLU A 226 -14.48 -9.19 3.16
CA GLU A 226 -13.96 -10.45 2.63
C GLU A 226 -13.56 -11.37 3.77
N GLU A 227 -13.39 -12.65 3.48
CA GLU A 227 -12.89 -13.60 4.47
C GLU A 227 -11.54 -13.14 5.05
N GLY A 228 -11.51 -12.95 6.37
CA GLY A 228 -10.33 -12.51 7.11
C GLY A 228 -9.96 -11.02 6.94
N LEU A 229 -10.69 -10.22 6.14
CA LEU A 229 -10.44 -8.80 5.96
C LEU A 229 -11.73 -7.99 5.96
N CYS A 230 -11.95 -7.21 7.01
CA CYS A 230 -13.08 -6.30 7.11
C CYS A 230 -12.58 -4.86 7.37
N VAL A 231 -12.85 -3.95 6.44
CA VAL A 231 -12.48 -2.52 6.53
C VAL A 231 -13.70 -1.67 6.18
N PRO A 232 -14.10 -0.70 6.99
CA PRO A 232 -13.61 -0.38 8.33
C PRO A 232 -13.72 -1.57 9.29
N HIS A 233 -12.79 -1.63 10.28
CA HIS A 233 -12.82 -2.65 11.31
C HIS A 233 -14.20 -2.70 12.01
N PRO A 234 -14.87 -3.85 12.12
CA PRO A 234 -16.29 -3.90 12.47
C PRO A 234 -16.63 -3.32 13.85
N ASP A 235 -15.70 -3.39 14.79
CA ASP A 235 -15.93 -3.02 16.20
C ASP A 235 -15.19 -1.73 16.62
N TYR A 236 -14.67 -0.92 15.66
CA TYR A 236 -13.84 0.23 16.00
C TYR A 236 -14.58 1.30 16.81
N LEU A 237 -15.90 1.46 16.63
CA LEU A 237 -16.73 2.44 17.35
C LEU A 237 -16.87 2.14 18.86
N ASN A 238 -16.81 0.86 19.23
CA ASN A 238 -16.93 0.40 20.61
C ASN A 238 -15.58 0.33 21.34
N ARG A 239 -14.49 0.75 20.68
CA ARG A 239 -13.12 0.64 21.18
C ARG A 239 -12.49 2.03 21.43
N PRO A 240 -12.66 2.62 22.62
CA PRO A 240 -12.02 3.92 22.92
C PRO A 240 -10.51 3.91 22.72
N PHE A 241 -9.84 2.78 22.99
CA PHE A 241 -8.40 2.60 22.81
C PHE A 241 -7.96 2.62 21.34
N VAL A 242 -8.90 2.52 20.39
CA VAL A 242 -8.70 2.71 18.94
C VAL A 242 -9.02 4.15 18.56
N LEU A 243 -10.21 4.65 18.96
CA LEU A 243 -10.70 5.97 18.53
C LEU A 243 -9.91 7.13 19.12
N VAL A 244 -9.55 7.07 20.41
CA VAL A 244 -8.82 8.17 21.07
C VAL A 244 -7.48 8.45 20.39
N PRO A 245 -6.60 7.46 20.13
CA PRO A 245 -5.38 7.67 19.39
C PRO A 245 -5.60 8.12 17.93
N LEU A 246 -6.63 7.60 17.25
CA LEU A 246 -6.94 8.01 15.88
C LEU A 246 -7.44 9.46 15.81
N LYS A 247 -8.22 9.94 16.79
CA LYS A 247 -8.65 11.35 16.88
C LYS A 247 -7.46 12.31 17.01
N GLU A 248 -6.39 11.88 17.66
CA GLU A 248 -5.17 12.69 17.80
C GLU A 248 -4.46 12.92 16.48
N ILE A 249 -4.36 11.88 15.62
CA ILE A 249 -3.49 11.91 14.43
C ILE A 249 -4.23 12.04 13.10
N ALA A 250 -5.53 11.71 13.06
CA ALA A 250 -6.35 11.71 11.85
C ALA A 250 -7.80 12.21 12.11
N PRO A 251 -8.01 13.38 12.79
CA PRO A 251 -9.34 13.85 13.15
C PRO A 251 -10.26 14.06 11.95
N ASP A 252 -9.71 14.53 10.82
CA ASP A 252 -10.47 14.86 9.61
C ASP A 252 -10.69 13.68 8.67
N PHE A 253 -10.19 12.49 9.00
CA PHE A 253 -10.45 11.31 8.18
C PHE A 253 -11.93 10.95 8.22
N VAL A 254 -12.53 10.74 7.03
CA VAL A 254 -13.95 10.43 6.87
C VAL A 254 -14.16 8.93 6.70
N CYS A 255 -14.97 8.33 7.56
CA CYS A 255 -15.33 6.92 7.45
C CYS A 255 -16.14 6.67 6.17
N PRO A 256 -15.74 5.73 5.30
CA PRO A 256 -16.43 5.49 4.03
C PRO A 256 -17.85 4.89 4.18
N LYS A 257 -18.17 4.31 5.34
CA LYS A 257 -19.51 3.73 5.61
C LYS A 257 -20.48 4.71 6.25
N THR A 258 -19.99 5.56 7.17
CA THR A 258 -20.85 6.46 7.96
C THR A 258 -20.80 7.90 7.49
N PHE A 259 -19.83 8.24 6.66
CA PHE A 259 -19.53 9.60 6.18
C PHE A 259 -19.28 10.62 7.31
N LYS A 260 -18.97 10.12 8.53
CA LYS A 260 -18.58 10.96 9.66
C LYS A 260 -17.06 11.08 9.75
N ARG A 261 -16.56 12.24 10.20
CA ARG A 261 -15.16 12.41 10.53
C ARG A 261 -14.83 11.64 11.82
N ILE A 262 -13.59 11.20 11.95
CA ILE A 262 -13.13 10.53 13.19
C ILE A 262 -13.30 11.46 14.40
N ALA A 263 -13.09 12.77 14.23
CA ALA A 263 -13.31 13.74 15.30
C ALA A 263 -14.73 13.71 15.87
N ASP A 264 -15.72 13.37 15.05
CA ASP A 264 -17.17 13.44 15.38
C ASP A 264 -17.73 12.07 15.86
N MET A 265 -16.88 11.06 16.07
CA MET A 265 -17.25 9.70 16.50
C MET A 265 -17.14 9.51 17.99
#